data_a071afe095e5a8c9ac832fa0ebaa3710
#
_entry.id   a071afe095e5a8c9ac832fa0ebaa3710
#
_cell.length_a   1.000
_cell.length_b   1.000
_cell.length_c   1.000
_cell.angle_alpha   90.00
_cell.angle_beta   90.00
_cell.angle_gamma   90.00
#
_symmetry.space_group_name_H-M   'P 1'
#
loop_
_entity.id
_entity.type
_entity.pdbx_description
1 polymer ?
#
loop_
_entity_poly.entity_id
_entity_poly.type
_entity_poly.pdbx_seq_one_letter_code
_entity_poly.pdbx_strand_id
1 'polypeptide(L)'
;MTIIGLKAIEDVHQWKKHSLPAMLMHVSFFVILVASIFGSGEKIRLRVTAIEGHPVGMGVTDKGKRVELPFTILLKDFSLEEYPPVVHLLPDGSEVVMARREGKIYLSEVEIWKGEEKHAFDIAVNQPASMGSWKIYQSGYDTSRGKFSQISILECVKDGGYVAVHVAMWTILLSSVLMFILRTKNKKED
;
A
#
# COMPACT_ATOMS: atom_id res chain seq x y z
N MET A 1 -14.67 -5.14 -22.40
CA MET A 1 -13.44 -4.37 -22.67
C MET A 1 -13.43 -3.66 -23.99
N THR A 2 -13.83 -4.29 -25.08
CA THR A 2 -13.85 -3.71 -26.43
C THR A 2 -14.65 -2.40 -26.55
N ILE A 3 -15.82 -2.29 -25.93
CA ILE A 3 -16.70 -1.12 -26.04
C ILE A 3 -16.08 0.16 -25.45
N ILE A 4 -15.42 0.06 -24.30
CA ILE A 4 -14.81 1.23 -23.61
C ILE A 4 -13.55 1.68 -24.37
N GLY A 5 -12.76 0.73 -24.85
CA GLY A 5 -11.59 1.03 -25.67
C GLY A 5 -11.97 1.69 -27.00
N LEU A 6 -13.01 1.21 -27.67
CA LEU A 6 -13.54 1.81 -28.89
C LEU A 6 -14.09 3.21 -28.65
N LYS A 7 -14.80 3.44 -27.51
CA LYS A 7 -15.30 4.74 -27.13
C LYS A 7 -14.19 5.75 -26.88
N ALA A 8 -13.13 5.34 -26.18
CA ALA A 8 -11.96 6.19 -25.96
C ALA A 8 -11.26 6.58 -27.27
N ILE A 9 -11.14 5.65 -28.22
CA ILE A 9 -10.56 5.91 -29.56
C ILE A 9 -11.46 6.86 -30.36
N GLU A 10 -12.78 6.64 -30.34
CA GLU A 10 -13.75 7.49 -31.03
C GLU A 10 -13.71 8.93 -30.49
N ASP A 11 -13.68 9.10 -29.14
CA ASP A 11 -13.61 10.40 -28.48
C ASP A 11 -12.31 11.15 -28.82
N VAL A 12 -11.17 10.45 -28.95
CA VAL A 12 -9.90 11.03 -29.40
C VAL A 12 -9.98 11.44 -30.88
N HIS A 13 -10.61 10.63 -31.73
CA HIS A 13 -10.76 10.92 -33.16
C HIS A 13 -11.74 12.07 -33.46
N GLN A 14 -12.79 12.19 -32.62
CA GLN A 14 -13.81 13.23 -32.74
C GLN A 14 -13.57 14.43 -31.79
N TRP A 15 -12.30 14.72 -31.47
CA TRP A 15 -11.84 15.78 -30.55
C TRP A 15 -12.63 17.10 -30.64
N LYS A 16 -13.10 17.49 -31.83
CA LYS A 16 -13.88 18.74 -32.05
C LYS A 16 -15.31 18.67 -31.53
N LYS A 17 -15.87 17.48 -31.27
CA LYS A 17 -17.29 17.28 -30.84
C LYS A 17 -17.48 16.95 -29.38
N HIS A 18 -16.43 16.47 -28.69
CA HIS A 18 -16.53 16.06 -27.29
C HIS A 18 -15.78 16.99 -26.36
N SER A 19 -16.33 17.23 -25.17
CA SER A 19 -15.63 18.02 -24.17
C SER A 19 -14.37 17.27 -23.71
N LEU A 20 -13.24 17.96 -23.60
CA LEU A 20 -11.98 17.43 -23.10
C LEU A 20 -12.15 16.60 -21.80
N PRO A 21 -12.96 17.03 -20.81
CA PRO A 21 -13.19 16.22 -19.61
C PRO A 21 -13.79 14.85 -19.88
N ALA A 22 -14.75 14.73 -20.79
CA ALA A 22 -15.35 13.43 -21.14
C ALA A 22 -14.32 12.48 -21.78
N MET A 23 -13.51 13.00 -22.67
CA MET A 23 -12.40 12.24 -23.29
C MET A 23 -11.41 11.74 -22.23
N LEU A 24 -10.94 12.61 -21.34
CA LEU A 24 -10.00 12.25 -20.26
C LEU A 24 -10.59 11.18 -19.36
N MET A 25 -11.89 11.24 -19.06
CA MET A 25 -12.57 10.24 -18.23
C MET A 25 -12.56 8.87 -18.91
N HIS A 26 -12.89 8.77 -20.21
CA HIS A 26 -12.87 7.49 -20.94
C HIS A 26 -11.46 6.91 -21.08
N VAL A 27 -10.46 7.75 -21.41
CA VAL A 27 -9.06 7.32 -21.53
C VAL A 27 -8.56 6.81 -20.17
N SER A 28 -8.82 7.54 -19.09
CA SER A 28 -8.39 7.14 -17.75
C SER A 28 -9.05 5.84 -17.29
N PHE A 29 -10.33 5.66 -17.58
CA PHE A 29 -11.02 4.41 -17.27
C PHE A 29 -10.43 3.22 -18.05
N PHE A 30 -10.10 3.44 -19.31
CA PHE A 30 -9.41 2.42 -20.11
C PHE A 30 -8.02 2.09 -19.55
N VAL A 31 -7.24 3.09 -19.13
CA VAL A 31 -5.93 2.88 -18.47
C VAL A 31 -6.08 2.03 -17.21
N ILE A 32 -7.09 2.28 -16.37
CA ILE A 32 -7.34 1.46 -15.17
C ILE A 32 -7.63 0.02 -15.53
N LEU A 33 -8.47 -0.23 -16.56
CA LEU A 33 -8.78 -1.59 -17.00
C LEU A 33 -7.54 -2.32 -17.51
N VAL A 34 -6.73 -1.66 -18.35
CA VAL A 34 -5.48 -2.24 -18.86
C VAL A 34 -4.50 -2.51 -17.72
N ALA A 35 -4.28 -1.54 -16.83
CA ALA A 35 -3.40 -1.71 -15.69
C ALA A 35 -3.87 -2.81 -14.72
N SER A 36 -5.17 -3.00 -14.57
CA SER A 36 -5.72 -4.08 -13.73
C SER A 36 -5.46 -5.47 -14.31
N ILE A 37 -5.44 -5.61 -15.65
CA ILE A 37 -5.20 -6.89 -16.32
C ILE A 37 -3.72 -7.22 -16.36
N PHE A 38 -2.90 -6.25 -16.77
CA PHE A 38 -1.46 -6.47 -16.97
C PHE A 38 -0.64 -6.22 -15.72
N GLY A 39 -1.05 -5.27 -14.84
CA GLY A 39 -0.33 -4.94 -13.61
C GLY A 39 -0.34 -6.06 -12.57
N SER A 40 -1.36 -6.93 -12.57
CA SER A 40 -1.42 -8.05 -11.63
C SER A 40 -0.32 -9.10 -11.85
N GLY A 41 0.17 -9.24 -13.09
CA GLY A 41 1.25 -10.18 -13.44
C GLY A 41 2.64 -9.73 -12.99
N GLU A 42 2.85 -8.44 -12.77
CA GLU A 42 4.13 -7.86 -12.34
C GLU A 42 4.22 -7.61 -10.83
N LYS A 43 3.14 -7.89 -10.10
CA LYS A 43 3.12 -7.70 -8.65
C LYS A 43 4.01 -8.73 -7.97
N ILE A 44 5.08 -8.26 -7.37
CA ILE A 44 5.98 -9.06 -6.53
C ILE A 44 5.65 -8.77 -5.08
N ARG A 45 5.36 -9.83 -4.32
CA ARG A 45 5.13 -9.77 -2.88
C ARG A 45 6.09 -10.72 -2.19
N LEU A 46 6.91 -10.19 -1.30
CA LEU A 46 7.93 -10.93 -0.57
C LEU A 46 7.75 -10.71 0.93
N ARG A 47 7.69 -11.79 1.67
CA ARG A 47 7.75 -11.74 3.13
C ARG A 47 9.21 -11.80 3.56
N VAL A 48 9.62 -10.85 4.40
CA VAL A 48 10.96 -10.71 4.94
C VAL A 48 10.90 -10.83 6.46
N THR A 49 11.64 -11.76 7.01
CA THR A 49 11.82 -11.88 8.45
C THR A 49 13.09 -11.13 8.82
N ALA A 50 12.93 -9.97 9.44
CA ALA A 50 14.03 -9.14 9.90
C ALA A 50 14.29 -9.40 11.38
N ILE A 51 15.55 -9.66 11.73
CA ILE A 51 16.02 -9.88 13.10
C ILE A 51 16.86 -8.66 13.49
N GLU A 52 16.68 -8.15 14.70
CA GLU A 52 17.46 -7.00 15.19
C GLU A 52 18.97 -7.23 15.04
N GLY A 53 19.65 -6.21 14.52
CA GLY A 53 21.08 -6.21 14.30
C GLY A 53 21.56 -7.07 13.13
N HIS A 54 20.68 -7.78 12.42
CA HIS A 54 21.06 -8.67 11.32
C HIS A 54 20.52 -8.13 9.98
N PRO A 55 21.42 -7.82 9.01
CA PRO A 55 20.99 -7.38 7.69
C PRO A 55 20.36 -8.54 6.90
N VAL A 56 19.26 -8.25 6.20
CA VAL A 56 18.56 -9.22 5.34
C VAL A 56 18.31 -8.60 3.97
N GLY A 57 18.72 -9.31 2.92
CA GLY A 57 18.53 -8.93 1.51
C GLY A 57 17.69 -9.94 0.72
N MET A 58 16.98 -10.84 1.41
CA MET A 58 16.17 -11.89 0.79
C MET A 58 14.77 -11.93 1.38
N GLY A 59 13.79 -12.17 0.53
CA GLY A 59 12.42 -12.42 0.95
C GLY A 59 11.89 -13.73 0.39
N VAL A 60 10.75 -14.17 0.91
CA VAL A 60 10.08 -15.42 0.51
C VAL A 60 8.73 -15.07 -0.10
N THR A 61 8.44 -15.62 -1.29
CA THR A 61 7.13 -15.48 -1.93
C THR A 61 6.09 -16.35 -1.21
N ASP A 62 4.80 -16.11 -1.49
CA ASP A 62 3.69 -16.94 -0.97
C ASP A 62 3.83 -18.44 -1.35
N LYS A 63 4.57 -18.75 -2.43
CA LYS A 63 4.88 -20.12 -2.87
C LYS A 63 6.12 -20.71 -2.21
N GLY A 64 6.71 -20.02 -1.22
CA GLY A 64 7.91 -20.48 -0.52
C GLY A 64 9.24 -20.29 -1.28
N LYS A 65 9.23 -19.64 -2.44
CA LYS A 65 10.45 -19.37 -3.20
C LYS A 65 11.21 -18.19 -2.61
N ARG A 66 12.52 -18.35 -2.37
CA ARG A 66 13.41 -17.26 -1.95
C ARG A 66 13.77 -16.39 -3.15
N VAL A 67 13.71 -15.08 -2.97
CA VAL A 67 14.02 -14.07 -3.99
C VAL A 67 14.86 -12.98 -3.36
N GLU A 68 15.93 -12.55 -4.03
CA GLU A 68 16.74 -11.42 -3.61
C GLU A 68 15.99 -10.09 -3.77
N LEU A 69 16.16 -9.24 -2.79
CA LEU A 69 15.70 -7.85 -2.83
C LEU A 69 16.79 -6.97 -3.46
N PRO A 70 16.44 -5.91 -4.19
CA PRO A 70 17.40 -4.96 -4.74
C PRO A 70 17.98 -3.99 -3.67
N PHE A 71 17.74 -4.29 -2.40
CA PHE A 71 18.20 -3.55 -1.22
C PHE A 71 18.31 -4.48 -0.02
N THR A 72 19.05 -4.04 0.99
CA THR A 72 19.21 -4.76 2.25
C THR A 72 18.49 -4.01 3.36
N ILE A 73 17.77 -4.73 4.20
CA ILE A 73 17.05 -4.20 5.37
C ILE A 73 17.80 -4.62 6.64
N LEU A 74 18.12 -3.65 7.49
CA LEU A 74 18.61 -3.88 8.84
C LEU A 74 17.58 -3.39 9.84
N LEU A 75 17.01 -4.29 10.63
CA LEU A 75 16.15 -3.96 11.75
C LEU A 75 17.03 -3.45 12.90
N LYS A 76 16.81 -2.20 13.32
CA LYS A 76 17.54 -1.57 14.44
C LYS A 76 16.87 -1.85 15.76
N ASP A 77 15.56 -1.68 15.79
CA ASP A 77 14.74 -1.89 16.97
C ASP A 77 13.32 -2.29 16.54
N PHE A 78 12.70 -3.16 17.33
CA PHE A 78 11.29 -3.52 17.19
C PHE A 78 10.58 -3.23 18.51
N SER A 79 9.59 -2.36 18.49
CA SER A 79 8.80 -2.02 19.66
C SER A 79 7.33 -2.40 19.50
N LEU A 80 6.74 -2.91 20.58
CA LEU A 80 5.36 -3.35 20.66
C LEU A 80 4.69 -2.68 21.86
N GLU A 81 3.64 -1.89 21.60
CA GLU A 81 2.71 -1.43 22.62
C GLU A 81 1.51 -2.38 22.68
N GLU A 82 1.26 -2.97 23.84
CA GLU A 82 0.12 -3.85 24.08
C GLU A 82 -1.08 -3.06 24.62
N TYR A 83 -2.29 -3.57 24.36
CA TYR A 83 -3.47 -3.00 25.02
C TYR A 83 -3.40 -3.24 26.54
N PRO A 84 -3.93 -2.30 27.34
CA PRO A 84 -4.01 -2.50 28.78
C PRO A 84 -4.85 -3.76 29.10
N PRO A 85 -4.55 -4.45 30.19
CA PRO A 85 -5.30 -5.60 30.62
C PRO A 85 -6.77 -5.25 30.85
N VAL A 86 -7.67 -6.18 30.56
CA VAL A 86 -9.10 -6.03 30.84
C VAL A 86 -9.38 -6.53 32.23
N VAL A 87 -9.99 -5.68 33.07
CA VAL A 87 -10.44 -6.02 34.39
C VAL A 87 -11.91 -6.42 34.30
N HIS A 88 -12.22 -7.66 34.69
CA HIS A 88 -13.58 -8.15 34.83
C HIS A 88 -13.95 -8.20 36.31
N LEU A 89 -15.02 -7.50 36.71
CA LEU A 89 -15.64 -7.61 38.02
C LEU A 89 -16.54 -8.85 38.05
N LEU A 90 -16.26 -9.75 38.98
CA LEU A 90 -17.12 -10.91 39.23
C LEU A 90 -18.31 -10.52 40.14
N PRO A 91 -19.40 -11.32 40.13
CA PRO A 91 -20.59 -11.04 40.95
C PRO A 91 -20.34 -11.00 42.46
N ASP A 92 -19.23 -11.58 42.89
CA ASP A 92 -18.79 -11.59 44.32
C ASP A 92 -17.96 -10.34 44.70
N GLY A 93 -17.77 -9.41 43.75
CA GLY A 93 -16.99 -8.19 43.94
C GLY A 93 -15.48 -8.37 43.75
N SER A 94 -15.01 -9.55 43.40
CA SER A 94 -13.61 -9.78 43.11
C SER A 94 -13.25 -9.31 41.68
N GLU A 95 -12.00 -8.88 41.48
CA GLU A 95 -11.49 -8.45 40.17
C GLU A 95 -10.63 -9.56 39.56
N VAL A 96 -10.95 -9.92 38.30
CA VAL A 96 -10.09 -10.78 37.49
C VAL A 96 -9.44 -9.94 36.40
N VAL A 97 -8.11 -9.83 36.46
CA VAL A 97 -7.30 -9.15 35.47
C VAL A 97 -6.91 -10.14 34.37
N MET A 98 -7.48 -9.97 33.17
CA MET A 98 -7.10 -10.74 32.01
C MET A 98 -6.06 -9.98 31.20
N ALA A 99 -4.85 -10.54 31.09
CA ALA A 99 -3.82 -10.00 30.24
C ALA A 99 -4.27 -10.06 28.77
N ARG A 100 -4.37 -8.89 28.15
CA ARG A 100 -4.67 -8.78 26.73
C ARG A 100 -3.34 -8.72 25.98
N ARG A 101 -2.93 -9.85 25.41
CA ARG A 101 -1.67 -9.98 24.64
C ARG A 101 -1.81 -9.50 23.18
N GLU A 102 -2.79 -8.68 22.89
CA GLU A 102 -2.98 -8.09 21.58
C GLU A 102 -2.13 -6.83 21.46
N GLY A 103 -1.33 -6.75 20.41
CA GLY A 103 -0.54 -5.55 20.12
C GLY A 103 -1.45 -4.42 19.66
N LYS A 104 -1.25 -3.24 20.23
CA LYS A 104 -1.92 -2.00 19.87
C LYS A 104 -1.17 -1.27 18.77
N ILE A 105 0.16 -1.18 18.91
CA ILE A 105 1.06 -0.53 17.95
C ILE A 105 2.27 -1.42 17.77
N TYR A 106 2.66 -1.62 16.51
CA TYR A 106 3.92 -2.27 16.11
C TYR A 106 4.76 -1.23 15.39
N LEU A 107 5.99 -1.04 15.83
CA LEU A 107 6.94 -0.14 15.21
C LEU A 107 8.25 -0.87 14.95
N SER A 108 8.72 -0.80 13.72
CA SER A 108 10.03 -1.31 13.30
C SER A 108 10.88 -0.15 12.83
N GLU A 109 11.93 0.15 13.57
CA GLU A 109 12.98 1.09 13.14
C GLU A 109 13.95 0.34 12.23
N VAL A 110 14.01 0.72 10.96
CA VAL A 110 14.83 0.03 9.97
C VAL A 110 15.79 0.97 9.24
N GLU A 111 16.94 0.44 8.88
CA GLU A 111 17.83 1.05 7.91
C GLU A 111 17.78 0.24 6.61
N ILE A 112 17.57 0.91 5.49
CA ILE A 112 17.53 0.27 4.17
C ILE A 112 18.69 0.80 3.35
N TRP A 113 19.48 -0.13 2.81
CA TRP A 113 20.67 0.16 2.03
C TRP A 113 20.48 -0.29 0.58
N LYS A 114 20.67 0.64 -0.35
CA LYS A 114 20.63 0.37 -1.78
C LYS A 114 21.94 0.85 -2.41
N GLY A 115 22.87 -0.07 -2.64
CA GLY A 115 24.24 0.29 -2.97
C GLY A 115 24.89 1.05 -1.81
N GLU A 116 25.35 2.26 -2.07
CA GLU A 116 25.95 3.16 -1.06
C GLU A 116 24.94 4.05 -0.33
N GLU A 117 23.69 4.13 -0.87
CA GLU A 117 22.64 4.94 -0.26
C GLU A 117 22.03 4.24 0.95
N LYS A 118 21.90 4.98 2.04
CA LYS A 118 21.33 4.53 3.32
C LYS A 118 20.17 5.44 3.70
N HIS A 119 19.04 4.83 3.99
CA HIS A 119 17.82 5.51 4.43
C HIS A 119 17.29 4.87 5.71
N ALA A 120 16.93 5.70 6.70
CA ALA A 120 16.25 5.25 7.90
C ALA A 120 14.74 5.46 7.78
N PHE A 121 13.97 4.48 8.24
CA PHE A 121 12.51 4.53 8.23
C PHE A 121 11.94 3.93 9.52
N ASP A 122 10.83 4.53 9.96
CA ASP A 122 9.97 3.99 10.98
C ASP A 122 8.75 3.36 10.31
N ILE A 123 8.67 2.03 10.35
CA ILE A 123 7.59 1.27 9.72
C ILE A 123 6.61 0.84 10.79
N ALA A 124 5.38 1.36 10.71
CA ALA A 124 4.28 0.99 11.58
C ALA A 124 3.08 0.48 10.77
N VAL A 125 2.06 0.00 11.47
CA VAL A 125 0.79 -0.37 10.85
C VAL A 125 0.21 0.87 10.15
N ASN A 126 -0.12 0.75 8.87
CA ASN A 126 -0.58 1.84 7.99
C ASN A 126 0.44 2.94 7.67
N GLN A 127 1.70 2.78 8.08
CA GLN A 127 2.80 3.69 7.74
C GLN A 127 3.94 2.92 7.06
N PRO A 128 3.78 2.54 5.78
CA PRO A 128 4.80 1.81 5.06
C PRO A 128 5.97 2.70 4.64
N ALA A 129 7.17 2.14 4.63
CA ALA A 129 8.31 2.75 3.97
C ALA A 129 8.22 2.61 2.45
N SER A 130 8.85 3.53 1.72
CA SER A 130 8.94 3.48 0.26
C SER A 130 10.40 3.55 -0.18
N MET A 131 10.84 2.55 -0.95
CA MET A 131 12.17 2.50 -1.54
C MET A 131 12.06 2.30 -3.06
N GLY A 132 12.11 3.38 -3.80
CA GLY A 132 11.87 3.37 -5.25
C GLY A 132 10.47 2.85 -5.59
N SER A 133 10.39 1.77 -6.37
CA SER A 133 9.12 1.11 -6.73
C SER A 133 8.61 0.11 -5.68
N TRP A 134 9.30 -0.05 -4.57
CA TRP A 134 8.93 -0.96 -3.49
C TRP A 134 8.25 -0.22 -2.34
N LYS A 135 7.23 -0.85 -1.79
CA LYS A 135 6.62 -0.48 -0.51
C LYS A 135 6.85 -1.58 0.50
N ILE A 136 7.23 -1.21 1.72
CA ILE A 136 7.60 -2.11 2.81
C ILE A 136 6.62 -1.87 3.94
N TYR A 137 5.80 -2.87 4.23
CA TYR A 137 4.74 -2.82 5.23
C TYR A 137 5.13 -3.62 6.46
N GLN A 138 4.70 -3.17 7.62
CA GLN A 138 4.67 -3.99 8.83
C GLN A 138 3.59 -5.06 8.68
N SER A 139 3.97 -6.33 8.67
CA SER A 139 3.04 -7.46 8.48
C SER A 139 2.81 -8.27 9.75
N GLY A 140 3.81 -8.34 10.63
CA GLY A 140 3.71 -9.11 11.86
C GLY A 140 5.00 -9.09 12.66
N TYR A 141 5.06 -9.93 13.70
CA TYR A 141 6.23 -10.11 14.56
C TYR A 141 6.22 -11.51 15.18
N ASP A 142 7.27 -11.89 15.92
CA ASP A 142 7.26 -13.13 16.69
C ASP A 142 6.39 -13.00 17.96
N THR A 143 5.17 -13.51 17.88
CA THR A 143 4.18 -13.47 18.96
C THR A 143 4.57 -14.31 20.17
N SER A 144 5.51 -15.26 20.04
CA SER A 144 5.94 -16.12 21.15
C SER A 144 6.67 -15.33 22.23
N ARG A 145 7.34 -14.24 21.85
CA ARG A 145 8.08 -13.34 22.75
C ARG A 145 7.30 -12.08 23.14
N GLY A 146 6.14 -11.80 22.50
CA GLY A 146 5.32 -10.62 22.76
C GLY A 146 6.15 -9.34 22.65
N LYS A 147 6.07 -8.45 23.64
CA LYS A 147 6.80 -7.18 23.68
C LYS A 147 8.33 -7.29 23.72
N PHE A 148 8.87 -8.47 23.94
CA PHE A 148 10.31 -8.76 23.92
C PHE A 148 10.75 -9.38 22.58
N SER A 149 9.90 -9.33 21.56
CA SER A 149 10.26 -9.80 20.22
C SER A 149 11.38 -8.93 19.66
N GLN A 150 12.37 -9.57 19.10
CA GLN A 150 13.46 -8.97 18.32
C GLN A 150 13.31 -9.28 16.83
N ILE A 151 12.10 -9.72 16.43
CA ILE A 151 11.81 -10.15 15.07
C ILE A 151 10.61 -9.38 14.56
N SER A 152 10.82 -8.70 13.45
CA SER A 152 9.76 -8.08 12.65
C SER A 152 9.53 -8.85 11.36
N ILE A 153 8.28 -9.05 11.00
CA ILE A 153 7.88 -9.63 9.72
C ILE A 153 7.42 -8.48 8.84
N LEU A 154 8.20 -8.19 7.81
CA LEU A 154 7.93 -7.15 6.84
C LEU A 154 7.41 -7.76 5.54
N GLU A 155 6.52 -7.04 4.87
CA GLU A 155 6.03 -7.39 3.55
C GLU A 155 6.50 -6.36 2.53
N CYS A 156 7.40 -6.78 1.64
CA CYS A 156 7.92 -5.96 0.56
C CYS A 156 7.09 -6.19 -0.70
N VAL A 157 6.43 -5.15 -1.18
CA VAL A 157 5.55 -5.20 -2.36
C VAL A 157 6.08 -4.29 -3.45
N LYS A 158 6.25 -4.84 -4.64
CA LYS A 158 6.47 -4.07 -5.88
C LYS A 158 5.23 -4.21 -6.74
N ASP A 159 4.64 -3.08 -7.11
CA ASP A 159 3.45 -3.02 -7.96
C ASP A 159 3.70 -2.05 -9.11
N GLY A 160 3.95 -2.58 -10.31
CA GLY A 160 4.25 -1.80 -11.50
C GLY A 160 3.06 -0.96 -11.99
N GLY A 161 1.84 -1.39 -11.73
CA GLY A 161 0.61 -0.71 -12.15
C GLY A 161 0.14 0.41 -11.22
N TYR A 162 0.68 0.47 -9.99
CA TYR A 162 0.20 1.36 -8.94
C TYR A 162 0.14 2.84 -9.35
N VAL A 163 1.20 3.36 -9.95
CA VAL A 163 1.28 4.78 -10.35
C VAL A 163 0.27 5.10 -11.45
N ALA A 164 0.19 4.24 -12.47
CA ALA A 164 -0.73 4.43 -13.59
C ALA A 164 -2.20 4.46 -13.13
N VAL A 165 -2.59 3.53 -12.25
CA VAL A 165 -3.93 3.47 -11.67
C VAL A 165 -4.23 4.72 -10.85
N HIS A 166 -3.31 5.19 -10.00
CA HIS A 166 -3.51 6.38 -9.19
C HIS A 166 -3.67 7.64 -10.03
N VAL A 167 -2.80 7.84 -11.02
CA VAL A 167 -2.92 8.97 -11.95
C VAL A 167 -4.26 8.93 -12.68
N ALA A 168 -4.67 7.77 -13.18
CA ALA A 168 -5.94 7.61 -13.87
C ALA A 168 -7.15 7.88 -12.96
N MET A 169 -7.13 7.43 -11.70
CA MET A 169 -8.18 7.71 -10.71
C MET A 169 -8.33 9.21 -10.44
N TRP A 170 -7.23 9.92 -10.22
CA TRP A 170 -7.25 11.37 -10.02
C TRP A 170 -7.74 12.11 -11.27
N THR A 171 -7.34 11.64 -12.46
CA THR A 171 -7.81 12.22 -13.73
C THR A 171 -9.31 12.05 -13.92
N ILE A 172 -9.89 10.88 -13.57
CA ILE A 172 -11.34 10.66 -13.59
C ILE A 172 -12.04 11.62 -12.64
N LEU A 173 -11.56 11.74 -11.40
CA LEU A 173 -12.18 12.62 -10.40
C LEU A 173 -12.20 14.07 -10.87
N LEU A 174 -11.04 14.59 -11.28
CA LEU A 174 -10.92 15.97 -11.76
C LEU A 174 -11.75 16.22 -13.02
N SER A 175 -11.76 15.28 -13.95
CA SER A 175 -12.56 15.38 -15.19
C SER A 175 -14.06 15.38 -14.88
N SER A 176 -14.52 14.59 -13.92
CA SER A 176 -15.92 14.55 -13.49
C SER A 176 -16.35 15.87 -12.87
N VAL A 177 -15.52 16.45 -12.00
CA VAL A 177 -15.78 17.75 -11.38
C VAL A 177 -15.83 18.86 -12.44
N LEU A 178 -14.88 18.87 -13.36
CA LEU A 178 -14.81 19.86 -14.44
C LEU A 178 -16.03 19.75 -15.37
N MET A 179 -16.45 18.53 -15.72
CA MET A 179 -17.64 18.31 -16.54
C MET A 179 -18.91 18.82 -15.85
N PHE A 180 -19.03 18.65 -14.53
CA PHE A 180 -20.15 19.17 -13.75
C PHE A 180 -20.17 20.70 -13.75
N ILE A 181 -19.02 21.35 -13.54
CA ILE A 181 -18.91 22.83 -13.55
C ILE A 181 -19.27 23.40 -14.91
N LEU A 182 -18.73 22.82 -16.00
CA LEU A 182 -19.03 23.29 -17.35
C LEU A 182 -20.49 23.14 -17.72
N ARG A 183 -21.13 22.03 -17.34
CA ARG A 183 -22.55 21.79 -17.56
C ARG A 183 -23.46 22.79 -16.82
N THR A 184 -23.08 23.13 -15.59
CA THR A 184 -23.86 24.11 -14.79
C THR A 184 -23.71 25.53 -15.31
N LYS A 185 -22.55 25.87 -15.90
CA LYS A 185 -22.33 27.18 -16.52
C LYS A 185 -23.16 27.35 -17.80
N ASN A 186 -23.12 26.36 -18.69
CA ASN A 186 -23.91 26.42 -19.92
C ASN A 186 -25.41 26.54 -19.68
N LYS A 187 -25.93 25.88 -18.62
CA LYS A 187 -27.38 25.99 -18.26
C LYS A 187 -27.81 27.34 -17.71
N LYS A 188 -26.87 28.21 -17.36
CA LYS A 188 -27.18 29.59 -16.89
C LYS A 188 -27.13 30.62 -18.01
N GLU A 189 -26.57 30.26 -19.17
CA GLU A 189 -26.46 31.13 -20.35
C GLU A 189 -27.61 30.90 -21.35
N ASP A 190 -28.38 29.80 -21.22
CA ASP A 190 -29.64 29.52 -21.89
C ASP A 190 -30.83 30.00 -21.03
#